data_ed21638bc15b4bff76554aee5493f036
#
_entry.id   ed21638bc15b4bff76554aee5493f036
#
_cell.length_a   1.000
_cell.length_b   1.000
_cell.length_c   1.000
_cell.angle_alpha   90.00
_cell.angle_beta   90.00
_cell.angle_gamma   90.00
#
_symmetry.space_group_name_H-M   'P 1'
#
loop_
_entity.id
_entity.type
_entity.pdbx_description
1 polymer ?
#
loop_
_entity_poly.entity_id
_entity_poly.type
_entity_poly.pdbx_seq_one_letter_code
_entity_poly.pdbx_strand_id
1 'polypeptide(L)'
;MSIRSVTLAFFGLLLAACGGTRDTRVNPDAPDTVTGTGLQSQDIRTMATQMAADIKASGVLAPGKDGERTSFYIFEMKNDSSDTIDKEIILTKLRTELSRAFGRQVKILDRSPSAGDLADAERRMKERGQVSGTVDRKIAGSDYVLKGTMKSRDRQAGKLKSSYVLVTFELTDLTTQELAWTGDYEMKTESEKSVINR
;
A
#
# COMPACT_ATOMS: atom_id res chain seq x y z
N MET A 1 -15.62 64.49 20.02
CA MET A 1 -15.05 63.28 19.42
C MET A 1 -16.16 62.60 18.58
N SER A 2 -16.05 62.66 17.27
CA SER A 2 -17.16 62.35 16.34
C SER A 2 -17.34 60.87 16.19
N ILE A 3 -18.57 60.37 16.21
CA ILE A 3 -19.02 58.96 16.05
C ILE A 3 -18.48 58.33 14.75
N ARG A 4 -18.14 59.17 13.76
CA ARG A 4 -17.59 58.71 12.47
C ARG A 4 -16.18 58.12 12.57
N SER A 5 -15.37 58.54 13.56
CA SER A 5 -13.96 58.06 13.74
C SER A 5 -13.92 56.69 14.43
N VAL A 6 -14.93 56.33 15.19
CA VAL A 6 -15.01 55.01 15.90
C VAL A 6 -15.41 53.92 14.92
N THR A 7 -16.28 54.19 13.96
CA THR A 7 -16.77 53.23 12.98
C THR A 7 -15.68 52.79 11.98
N LEU A 8 -14.74 53.71 11.64
CA LEU A 8 -13.64 53.37 10.73
C LEU A 8 -12.55 52.48 11.39
N ALA A 9 -12.36 52.59 12.72
CA ALA A 9 -11.41 51.80 13.47
C ALA A 9 -11.88 50.34 13.65
N PHE A 10 -13.22 50.13 13.69
CA PHE A 10 -13.80 48.76 13.85
C PHE A 10 -13.78 47.95 12.55
N PHE A 11 -13.84 48.60 11.39
CA PHE A 11 -13.81 47.96 10.08
C PHE A 11 -12.41 47.46 9.66
N GLY A 12 -11.36 48.08 10.21
CA GLY A 12 -9.96 47.70 9.92
C GLY A 12 -9.49 46.43 10.63
N LEU A 13 -10.19 45.95 11.69
CA LEU A 13 -9.75 44.82 12.50
C LEU A 13 -10.26 43.43 11.97
N LEU A 14 -11.13 43.44 10.99
CA LEU A 14 -11.76 42.22 10.44
C LEU A 14 -10.98 41.57 9.27
N LEU A 15 -9.88 42.21 8.82
CA LEU A 15 -9.12 41.71 7.65
C LEU A 15 -7.85 40.91 7.98
N ALA A 16 -7.58 40.62 9.25
CA ALA A 16 -6.34 39.95 9.68
C ALA A 16 -6.47 38.45 9.95
N ALA A 17 -7.57 37.82 9.56
CA ALA A 17 -7.81 36.37 9.83
C ALA A 17 -7.72 35.48 8.58
N CYS A 18 -6.77 35.74 7.67
CA CYS A 18 -6.36 34.74 6.68
C CYS A 18 -5.18 33.94 7.26
N GLY A 19 -5.45 32.97 8.11
CA GLY A 19 -4.51 31.94 8.47
C GLY A 19 -4.22 31.07 7.25
N GLY A 20 -3.13 31.36 6.51
CA GLY A 20 -2.70 30.52 5.40
C GLY A 20 -2.22 29.15 5.92
N THR A 21 -2.73 28.08 5.33
CA THR A 21 -2.22 26.74 5.54
C THR A 21 -0.78 26.68 4.99
N ARG A 22 0.16 26.26 5.83
CA ARG A 22 1.55 26.09 5.42
C ARG A 22 1.78 24.61 5.13
N ASP A 23 1.89 24.25 3.86
CA ASP A 23 2.27 22.89 3.46
C ASP A 23 3.79 22.78 3.44
N THR A 24 4.31 21.79 4.14
CA THR A 24 5.76 21.50 4.17
C THR A 24 5.99 20.10 3.66
N ARG A 25 6.84 19.96 2.63
CA ARG A 25 7.27 18.64 2.18
C ARG A 25 8.31 18.10 3.16
N VAL A 26 8.04 16.93 3.72
CA VAL A 26 8.96 16.21 4.61
C VAL A 26 9.57 15.01 3.90
N ASN A 27 10.73 14.54 4.40
CA ASN A 27 11.34 13.32 3.88
C ASN A 27 10.42 12.11 4.17
N PRO A 28 10.09 11.26 3.19
CA PRO A 28 9.30 10.05 3.42
C PRO A 28 9.91 9.05 4.43
N ASP A 29 11.21 9.18 4.72
CA ASP A 29 11.90 8.35 5.72
C ASP A 29 11.83 8.95 7.14
N ALA A 30 11.34 10.19 7.29
CA ALA A 30 11.16 10.80 8.59
C ALA A 30 9.93 10.21 9.30
N PRO A 31 9.93 10.13 10.64
CA PRO A 31 8.76 9.75 11.41
C PRO A 31 7.55 10.64 11.10
N ASP A 32 6.36 10.02 11.02
CA ASP A 32 5.12 10.78 10.89
C ASP A 32 4.94 11.68 12.12
N THR A 33 4.78 12.98 11.89
CA THR A 33 4.55 13.96 12.97
C THR A 33 3.11 13.91 13.48
N VAL A 34 2.19 13.50 12.64
CA VAL A 34 0.79 13.23 13.02
C VAL A 34 0.67 11.75 13.31
N THR A 35 0.69 11.40 14.59
CA THR A 35 0.63 10.01 15.05
C THR A 35 -0.80 9.58 15.34
N GLY A 36 -1.07 8.31 15.14
CA GLY A 36 -2.34 7.65 15.43
C GLY A 36 -2.12 6.22 15.92
N THR A 37 -3.20 5.45 16.07
CA THR A 37 -3.12 4.03 16.45
C THR A 37 -3.14 3.08 15.24
N GLY A 38 -3.29 3.60 14.02
CA GLY A 38 -3.25 2.85 12.76
C GLY A 38 -1.83 2.75 12.18
N LEU A 39 -1.73 2.08 11.02
CA LEU A 39 -0.48 1.97 10.26
C LEU A 39 0.01 3.35 9.80
N GLN A 40 1.27 3.63 10.08
CA GLN A 40 1.95 4.85 9.64
C GLN A 40 2.72 4.61 8.33
N SER A 41 3.16 5.68 7.69
CA SER A 41 3.89 5.60 6.41
C SER A 41 5.15 4.74 6.51
N GLN A 42 5.84 4.79 7.64
CA GLN A 42 7.03 4.00 7.93
C GLN A 42 6.74 2.52 8.08
N ASP A 43 5.61 2.16 8.73
CA ASP A 43 5.20 0.77 8.90
C ASP A 43 4.97 0.12 7.54
N ILE A 44 4.28 0.82 6.62
CA ILE A 44 4.05 0.33 5.25
C ILE A 44 5.37 0.10 4.51
N ARG A 45 6.34 1.01 4.66
CA ARG A 45 7.64 0.89 4.01
C ARG A 45 8.47 -0.26 4.58
N THR A 46 8.54 -0.35 5.91
CA THR A 46 9.28 -1.41 6.61
C THR A 46 8.69 -2.77 6.29
N MET A 47 7.38 -2.93 6.43
CA MET A 47 6.64 -4.15 6.11
C MET A 47 6.90 -4.61 4.66
N ALA A 48 6.74 -3.71 3.68
CA ALA A 48 6.92 -4.08 2.27
C ALA A 48 8.36 -4.52 1.97
N THR A 49 9.36 -3.85 2.57
CA THR A 49 10.78 -4.21 2.40
C THR A 49 11.08 -5.54 3.08
N GLN A 50 10.60 -5.76 4.31
CA GLN A 50 10.79 -7.00 5.04
C GLN A 50 10.14 -8.18 4.30
N MET A 51 8.87 -8.08 3.90
CA MET A 51 8.18 -9.13 3.18
C MET A 51 8.87 -9.50 1.86
N ALA A 52 9.34 -8.52 1.10
CA ALA A 52 10.07 -8.77 -0.14
C ALA A 52 11.41 -9.50 0.11
N ALA A 53 12.12 -9.13 1.18
CA ALA A 53 13.37 -9.78 1.57
C ALA A 53 13.12 -11.22 2.05
N ASP A 54 12.08 -11.44 2.84
CA ASP A 54 11.72 -12.76 3.39
C ASP A 54 11.29 -13.74 2.30
N ILE A 55 10.43 -13.30 1.36
CA ILE A 55 10.06 -14.12 0.18
C ILE A 55 11.31 -14.49 -0.61
N LYS A 56 12.23 -13.55 -0.81
CA LYS A 56 13.48 -13.81 -1.54
C LYS A 56 14.37 -14.79 -0.79
N ALA A 57 14.52 -14.63 0.51
CA ALA A 57 15.35 -15.49 1.36
C ALA A 57 14.80 -16.91 1.46
N SER A 58 13.47 -17.09 1.41
CA SER A 58 12.84 -18.42 1.44
C SER A 58 13.17 -19.28 0.23
N GLY A 59 13.56 -18.67 -0.89
CA GLY A 59 13.85 -19.38 -2.14
C GLY A 59 12.61 -19.96 -2.84
N VAL A 60 11.41 -19.72 -2.34
CA VAL A 60 10.15 -20.30 -2.88
C VAL A 60 9.89 -19.91 -4.34
N LEU A 61 10.36 -18.74 -4.75
CA LEU A 61 10.26 -18.23 -6.13
C LEU A 61 11.53 -18.49 -6.95
N ALA A 62 12.40 -19.43 -6.53
CA ALA A 62 13.56 -19.81 -7.32
C ALA A 62 13.12 -20.35 -8.70
N PRO A 63 13.94 -20.20 -9.75
CA PRO A 63 13.64 -20.76 -11.06
C PRO A 63 13.41 -22.27 -10.99
N GLY A 64 12.48 -22.76 -11.80
CA GLY A 64 12.22 -24.19 -11.93
C GLY A 64 13.45 -24.97 -12.45
N LYS A 65 13.35 -26.30 -12.39
CA LYS A 65 14.45 -27.22 -12.82
C LYS A 65 14.88 -27.00 -14.27
N ASP A 66 13.99 -26.52 -15.12
CA ASP A 66 14.24 -26.24 -16.53
C ASP A 66 14.76 -24.80 -16.78
N GLY A 67 15.08 -24.05 -15.72
CA GLY A 67 15.51 -22.67 -15.81
C GLY A 67 14.38 -21.68 -16.16
N GLU A 68 13.13 -22.15 -16.22
CA GLU A 68 11.99 -21.25 -16.38
C GLU A 68 11.81 -20.36 -15.14
N ARG A 69 11.56 -19.08 -15.42
CA ARG A 69 11.31 -18.11 -14.34
C ARG A 69 9.95 -18.38 -13.73
N THR A 70 9.91 -18.57 -12.44
CA THR A 70 8.70 -18.66 -11.66
C THR A 70 7.84 -17.41 -11.82
N SER A 71 6.54 -17.58 -11.84
CA SER A 71 5.57 -16.52 -12.06
C SER A 71 4.58 -16.43 -10.90
N PHE A 72 4.22 -15.20 -10.53
CA PHE A 72 3.16 -14.96 -9.57
C PHE A 72 2.44 -13.63 -9.86
N TYR A 73 1.27 -13.46 -9.27
CA TYR A 73 0.58 -12.18 -9.23
C TYR A 73 0.12 -11.86 -7.81
N ILE A 74 -0.03 -10.58 -7.54
CA ILE A 74 -0.61 -10.10 -6.29
C ILE A 74 -2.12 -9.97 -6.52
N PHE A 75 -2.91 -10.74 -5.76
CA PHE A 75 -4.36 -10.76 -5.95
C PHE A 75 -5.02 -9.60 -5.22
N GLU A 76 -5.17 -9.74 -3.91
CA GLU A 76 -5.84 -8.72 -3.10
C GLU A 76 -5.31 -8.69 -1.67
N MET A 77 -5.65 -7.62 -0.96
CA MET A 77 -5.49 -7.52 0.47
C MET A 77 -6.87 -7.34 1.13
N LYS A 78 -7.21 -8.24 2.05
CA LYS A 78 -8.41 -8.11 2.86
C LYS A 78 -8.12 -7.28 4.09
N ASN A 79 -8.92 -6.24 4.32
CA ASN A 79 -8.82 -5.42 5.53
C ASN A 79 -9.96 -5.79 6.49
N ASP A 80 -9.63 -6.57 7.52
CA ASP A 80 -10.50 -6.94 8.64
C ASP A 80 -10.11 -6.18 9.92
N SER A 81 -9.42 -5.05 9.79
CA SER A 81 -8.99 -4.19 10.90
C SER A 81 -9.96 -3.02 11.12
N SER A 82 -9.77 -2.32 12.23
CA SER A 82 -10.46 -1.05 12.50
C SER A 82 -9.83 0.15 11.78
N ASP A 83 -8.67 -0.02 11.15
CA ASP A 83 -7.96 1.04 10.44
C ASP A 83 -8.52 1.23 9.03
N THR A 84 -8.86 2.47 8.69
CA THR A 84 -9.32 2.82 7.35
C THR A 84 -8.12 3.22 6.51
N ILE A 85 -7.46 2.22 5.95
CA ILE A 85 -6.31 2.42 5.06
C ILE A 85 -6.64 2.01 3.62
N ASP A 86 -6.10 2.75 2.66
CA ASP A 86 -6.12 2.33 1.27
C ASP A 86 -5.14 1.15 1.08
N LYS A 87 -5.70 -0.02 0.88
CA LYS A 87 -4.95 -1.28 0.69
C LYS A 87 -4.02 -1.23 -0.52
N GLU A 88 -4.38 -0.46 -1.55
CA GLU A 88 -3.59 -0.34 -2.76
C GLU A 88 -2.24 0.33 -2.52
N ILE A 89 -2.13 1.21 -1.51
CA ILE A 89 -0.83 1.78 -1.11
C ILE A 89 0.10 0.68 -0.64
N ILE A 90 -0.39 -0.25 0.19
CA ILE A 90 0.39 -1.38 0.72
C ILE A 90 0.80 -2.31 -0.43
N LEU A 91 -0.17 -2.72 -1.26
CA LEU A 91 0.09 -3.65 -2.37
C LEU A 91 1.03 -3.05 -3.43
N THR A 92 0.88 -1.76 -3.73
CA THR A 92 1.75 -1.05 -4.67
C THR A 92 3.17 -0.95 -4.13
N LYS A 93 3.32 -0.63 -2.84
CA LYS A 93 4.64 -0.58 -2.21
C LYS A 93 5.29 -1.96 -2.19
N LEU A 94 4.56 -3.00 -1.81
CA LEU A 94 5.04 -4.38 -1.81
C LEU A 94 5.45 -4.84 -3.22
N ARG A 95 4.62 -4.59 -4.24
CA ARG A 95 4.93 -4.88 -5.64
C ARG A 95 6.25 -4.23 -6.08
N THR A 96 6.45 -2.99 -5.67
CA THR A 96 7.68 -2.25 -5.99
C THR A 96 8.90 -2.89 -5.34
N GLU A 97 8.82 -3.27 -4.06
CA GLU A 97 9.94 -3.90 -3.35
C GLU A 97 10.22 -5.32 -3.89
N LEU A 98 9.18 -6.11 -4.19
CA LEU A 98 9.34 -7.41 -4.85
C LEU A 98 10.00 -7.27 -6.23
N SER A 99 9.59 -6.28 -7.03
CA SER A 99 10.20 -6.01 -8.33
C SER A 99 11.70 -5.64 -8.19
N ARG A 100 12.07 -4.88 -7.17
CA ARG A 100 13.47 -4.53 -6.86
C ARG A 100 14.26 -5.75 -6.38
N ALA A 101 13.67 -6.54 -5.47
CA ALA A 101 14.33 -7.71 -4.87
C ALA A 101 14.63 -8.79 -5.90
N PHE A 102 13.72 -9.07 -6.81
CA PHE A 102 13.84 -10.16 -7.79
C PHE A 102 14.30 -9.70 -9.17
N GLY A 103 14.10 -8.45 -9.54
CA GLY A 103 14.45 -7.96 -10.87
C GLY A 103 13.81 -8.81 -11.98
N ARG A 104 14.67 -9.38 -12.86
CA ARG A 104 14.21 -10.26 -13.95
C ARG A 104 14.17 -11.74 -13.58
N GLN A 105 14.48 -12.12 -12.37
CA GLN A 105 14.53 -13.53 -11.95
C GLN A 105 13.14 -14.17 -11.88
N VAL A 106 12.12 -13.37 -11.63
CA VAL A 106 10.72 -13.80 -11.46
C VAL A 106 9.82 -13.02 -12.42
N LYS A 107 8.72 -13.62 -12.83
CA LYS A 107 7.66 -12.94 -13.61
C LYS A 107 6.57 -12.46 -12.66
N ILE A 108 6.47 -11.16 -12.42
CA ILE A 108 5.34 -10.56 -11.70
C ILE A 108 4.27 -10.22 -12.73
N LEU A 109 3.13 -10.92 -12.68
CA LEU A 109 2.05 -10.75 -13.64
C LEU A 109 1.07 -9.69 -13.16
N ASP A 110 0.68 -8.81 -14.06
CA ASP A 110 -0.40 -7.85 -13.81
C ASP A 110 -1.73 -8.49 -14.21
N ARG A 111 -2.61 -8.70 -13.23
CA ARG A 111 -3.95 -9.25 -13.40
C ARG A 111 -5.04 -8.20 -13.17
N SER A 112 -4.68 -6.93 -13.17
CA SER A 112 -5.66 -5.85 -13.06
C SER A 112 -6.58 -5.81 -14.31
N PRO A 113 -7.84 -5.41 -14.15
CA PRO A 113 -8.74 -5.22 -15.30
C PRO A 113 -8.16 -4.28 -16.35
N SER A 114 -7.49 -3.20 -15.93
CA SER A 114 -6.86 -2.24 -16.82
C SER A 114 -5.75 -2.86 -17.67
N ALA A 115 -4.97 -3.78 -17.15
CA ALA A 115 -3.94 -4.49 -17.93
C ALA A 115 -4.59 -5.38 -19.00
N GLY A 116 -5.72 -6.02 -18.68
CA GLY A 116 -6.52 -6.78 -19.64
C GLY A 116 -7.05 -5.89 -20.78
N ASP A 117 -7.68 -4.77 -20.44
CA ASP A 117 -8.22 -3.82 -21.40
C ASP A 117 -7.15 -3.26 -22.35
N LEU A 118 -5.98 -2.92 -21.83
CA LEU A 118 -4.84 -2.45 -22.62
C LEU A 118 -4.31 -3.53 -23.56
N ALA A 119 -4.20 -4.78 -23.08
CA ALA A 119 -3.76 -5.90 -23.90
C ALA A 119 -4.74 -6.19 -25.04
N ASP A 120 -6.04 -6.10 -24.77
CA ASP A 120 -7.09 -6.27 -25.78
C ASP A 120 -7.12 -5.12 -26.80
N ALA A 121 -6.88 -3.89 -26.35
CA ALA A 121 -6.76 -2.73 -27.25
C ALA A 121 -5.55 -2.90 -28.19
N GLU A 122 -4.40 -3.29 -27.67
CA GLU A 122 -3.18 -3.55 -28.44
C GLU A 122 -3.41 -4.68 -29.47
N ARG A 123 -4.07 -5.77 -29.05
CA ARG A 123 -4.43 -6.86 -29.96
C ARG A 123 -5.28 -6.38 -31.12
N ARG A 124 -6.33 -5.60 -30.85
CA ARG A 124 -7.18 -5.01 -31.90
C ARG A 124 -6.43 -4.11 -32.88
N MET A 125 -5.45 -3.34 -32.40
CA MET A 125 -4.60 -2.52 -33.29
C MET A 125 -3.71 -3.40 -34.19
N LYS A 126 -3.18 -4.51 -33.68
CA LYS A 126 -2.40 -5.48 -34.47
C LYS A 126 -3.26 -6.17 -35.52
N GLU A 127 -4.47 -6.61 -35.18
CA GLU A 127 -5.42 -7.22 -36.09
C GLU A 127 -5.78 -6.28 -37.26
N ARG A 128 -5.81 -4.98 -36.99
CA ARG A 128 -6.07 -3.94 -38.03
C ARG A 128 -4.83 -3.49 -38.81
N GLY A 129 -3.66 -4.05 -38.51
CA GLY A 129 -2.40 -3.65 -39.14
C GLY A 129 -1.90 -2.26 -38.74
N GLN A 130 -2.45 -1.64 -37.68
CA GLN A 130 -2.04 -0.32 -37.22
C GLN A 130 -0.70 -0.32 -36.48
N VAL A 131 -0.35 -1.46 -35.87
CA VAL A 131 0.93 -1.68 -35.20
C VAL A 131 1.48 -3.06 -35.56
N SER A 132 2.81 -3.20 -35.50
CA SER A 132 3.48 -4.47 -35.82
C SER A 132 3.44 -5.44 -34.62
N GLY A 133 3.56 -6.74 -34.88
CA GLY A 133 3.71 -7.79 -33.86
C GLY A 133 2.75 -8.96 -34.06
N THR A 134 2.91 -9.99 -33.20
CA THR A 134 2.11 -11.22 -33.26
C THR A 134 0.76 -11.03 -32.59
N VAL A 135 -0.32 -11.51 -33.23
CA VAL A 135 -1.69 -11.46 -32.68
C VAL A 135 -1.92 -12.60 -31.68
N ASP A 136 -1.42 -13.80 -31.98
CA ASP A 136 -1.66 -15.02 -31.19
C ASP A 136 -0.77 -15.10 -29.94
N ARG A 137 -0.98 -14.19 -28.99
CA ARG A 137 -0.28 -14.24 -27.73
C ARG A 137 -1.16 -14.82 -26.64
N LYS A 138 -0.80 -16.01 -26.12
CA LYS A 138 -1.43 -16.56 -24.92
C LYS A 138 -1.07 -15.71 -23.71
N ILE A 139 -2.04 -15.45 -22.87
CA ILE A 139 -1.81 -14.84 -21.56
C ILE A 139 -0.98 -15.83 -20.73
N ALA A 140 0.11 -15.34 -20.12
CA ALA A 140 0.97 -16.18 -19.28
C ALA A 140 0.19 -16.74 -18.09
N GLY A 141 0.30 -18.02 -17.82
CA GLY A 141 -0.16 -18.66 -16.58
C GLY A 141 0.62 -18.11 -15.37
N SER A 142 0.11 -18.37 -14.18
CA SER A 142 0.79 -18.05 -12.94
C SER A 142 1.02 -19.31 -12.13
N ASP A 143 2.21 -19.46 -11.56
CA ASP A 143 2.55 -20.58 -10.68
C ASP A 143 2.02 -20.33 -9.26
N TYR A 144 2.09 -19.07 -8.81
CA TYR A 144 1.69 -18.67 -7.46
C TYR A 144 0.75 -17.46 -7.45
N VAL A 145 0.03 -17.33 -6.34
CA VAL A 145 -0.74 -16.12 -6.01
C VAL A 145 -0.35 -15.61 -4.62
N LEU A 146 -0.10 -14.31 -4.52
CA LEU A 146 0.17 -13.63 -3.26
C LEU A 146 -1.10 -12.91 -2.78
N LYS A 147 -1.53 -13.19 -1.54
CA LYS A 147 -2.68 -12.58 -0.87
C LYS A 147 -2.23 -11.91 0.40
N GLY A 148 -2.92 -10.85 0.81
CA GLY A 148 -2.70 -10.18 2.08
C GLY A 148 -3.96 -10.17 2.95
N THR A 149 -3.77 -10.14 4.27
CA THR A 149 -4.85 -9.92 5.24
C THR A 149 -4.35 -8.99 6.33
N MET A 150 -5.14 -7.99 6.67
CA MET A 150 -4.88 -7.10 7.80
C MET A 150 -5.97 -7.28 8.85
N LYS A 151 -5.57 -7.47 10.11
CA LYS A 151 -6.45 -7.60 11.28
C LYS A 151 -5.99 -6.67 12.38
N SER A 152 -6.91 -6.20 13.22
CA SER A 152 -6.56 -5.42 14.41
C SER A 152 -7.26 -5.92 15.65
N ARG A 153 -6.68 -5.59 16.81
CA ARG A 153 -7.28 -5.77 18.11
C ARG A 153 -7.11 -4.52 18.94
N ASP A 154 -8.21 -3.79 19.09
CA ASP A 154 -8.24 -2.54 19.84
C ASP A 154 -8.73 -2.76 21.26
N ARG A 155 -8.14 -2.02 22.20
CA ARG A 155 -8.56 -1.96 23.60
C ARG A 155 -8.56 -0.52 24.07
N GLN A 156 -9.53 -0.18 24.93
CA GLN A 156 -9.58 1.13 25.58
C GLN A 156 -9.88 0.94 27.06
N ALA A 157 -9.13 1.65 27.90
CA ALA A 157 -9.32 1.71 29.34
C ALA A 157 -9.16 3.16 29.79
N GLY A 158 -10.27 3.82 30.13
CA GLY A 158 -10.27 5.25 30.46
C GLY A 158 -9.75 6.10 29.32
N LYS A 159 -8.62 6.78 29.52
CA LYS A 159 -7.96 7.63 28.53
C LYS A 159 -6.95 6.88 27.64
N LEU A 160 -6.58 5.67 28.03
CA LEU A 160 -5.61 4.87 27.31
C LEU A 160 -6.29 4.08 26.19
N LYS A 161 -5.75 4.14 25.00
CA LYS A 161 -6.12 3.31 23.85
C LYS A 161 -4.89 2.52 23.41
N SER A 162 -5.04 1.20 23.21
CA SER A 162 -4.03 0.32 22.64
C SER A 162 -4.59 -0.34 21.41
N SER A 163 -3.83 -0.34 20.30
CA SER A 163 -4.16 -1.01 19.06
C SER A 163 -3.00 -1.95 18.70
N TYR A 164 -3.34 -3.19 18.38
CA TYR A 164 -2.43 -4.18 17.81
C TYR A 164 -2.91 -4.48 16.39
N VAL A 165 -2.03 -4.35 15.42
CA VAL A 165 -2.28 -4.63 14.01
C VAL A 165 -1.37 -5.76 13.56
N LEU A 166 -1.95 -6.77 12.92
CA LEU A 166 -1.27 -7.88 12.28
C LEU A 166 -1.58 -7.84 10.78
N VAL A 167 -0.53 -7.75 9.97
CA VAL A 167 -0.62 -7.88 8.52
C VAL A 167 0.08 -9.16 8.10
N THR A 168 -0.64 -10.06 7.44
CA THR A 168 -0.12 -11.35 6.98
C THR A 168 -0.16 -11.41 5.46
N PHE A 169 0.90 -11.92 4.86
CA PHE A 169 0.95 -12.26 3.44
C PHE A 169 1.16 -13.75 3.26
N GLU A 170 0.45 -14.32 2.28
CA GLU A 170 0.47 -15.74 1.97
C GLU A 170 0.72 -15.94 0.48
N LEU A 171 1.68 -16.78 0.16
CA LEU A 171 1.97 -17.23 -1.20
C LEU A 171 1.47 -18.66 -1.37
N THR A 172 0.47 -18.85 -2.24
CA THR A 172 -0.15 -20.15 -2.50
C THR A 172 0.27 -20.65 -3.88
N ASP A 173 0.72 -21.88 -3.98
CA ASP A 173 0.93 -22.60 -5.23
C ASP A 173 -0.43 -22.88 -5.89
N LEU A 174 -0.60 -22.46 -7.14
CA LEU A 174 -1.86 -22.58 -7.86
C LEU A 174 -2.09 -23.98 -8.46
N THR A 175 -1.05 -24.82 -8.48
CA THR A 175 -1.13 -26.20 -8.98
C THR A 175 -1.51 -27.16 -7.86
N THR A 176 -0.82 -27.05 -6.72
CA THR A 176 -1.01 -27.97 -5.58
C THR A 176 -1.94 -27.43 -4.52
N GLN A 177 -2.23 -26.12 -4.52
CA GLN A 177 -2.96 -25.38 -3.50
C GLN A 177 -2.24 -25.36 -2.14
N GLU A 178 -0.96 -25.68 -2.11
CA GLU A 178 -0.15 -25.60 -0.91
C GLU A 178 0.17 -24.16 -0.55
N LEU A 179 0.21 -23.86 0.75
CA LEU A 179 0.73 -22.63 1.29
C LEU A 179 2.27 -22.70 1.22
N ALA A 180 2.83 -22.14 0.15
CA ALA A 180 4.25 -22.24 -0.13
C ALA A 180 5.11 -21.29 0.73
N TRP A 181 4.54 -20.17 1.17
CA TRP A 181 5.19 -19.23 2.07
C TRP A 181 4.15 -18.38 2.79
N THR A 182 4.44 -18.02 4.02
CA THR A 182 3.72 -17.00 4.78
C THR A 182 4.70 -16.10 5.52
N GLY A 183 4.35 -14.82 5.62
CA GLY A 183 5.08 -13.84 6.40
C GLY A 183 4.12 -12.84 7.02
N ASP A 184 4.53 -12.25 8.12
CA ASP A 184 3.71 -11.30 8.86
C ASP A 184 4.50 -10.06 9.29
N TYR A 185 3.76 -9.00 9.56
CA TYR A 185 4.24 -7.77 10.17
C TYR A 185 3.31 -7.38 11.30
N GLU A 186 3.87 -7.18 12.47
CA GLU A 186 3.14 -6.84 13.68
C GLU A 186 3.47 -5.43 14.14
N MET A 187 2.45 -4.71 14.58
CA MET A 187 2.59 -3.39 15.18
C MET A 187 1.68 -3.27 16.38
N LYS A 188 2.20 -2.69 17.45
CA LYS A 188 1.41 -2.31 18.63
C LYS A 188 1.62 -0.83 18.94
N THR A 189 0.53 -0.08 19.02
CA THR A 189 0.55 1.34 19.35
C THR A 189 -0.30 1.61 20.59
N GLU A 190 0.19 2.48 21.46
CA GLU A 190 -0.54 2.97 22.62
C GLU A 190 -0.65 4.49 22.56
N SER A 191 -1.82 5.03 22.86
CA SER A 191 -2.08 6.46 22.89
C SER A 191 -2.87 6.83 24.14
N GLU A 192 -2.58 8.01 24.68
CA GLU A 192 -3.33 8.60 25.81
C GLU A 192 -4.05 9.86 25.32
N LYS A 193 -5.38 9.92 25.55
CA LYS A 193 -6.13 11.16 25.30
C LYS A 193 -5.73 12.23 26.30
N SER A 194 -5.06 13.28 25.86
CA SER A 194 -4.86 14.48 26.69
C SER A 194 -6.22 15.16 26.91
N VAL A 195 -6.52 15.49 28.17
CA VAL A 195 -7.70 16.33 28.50
C VAL A 195 -7.25 17.76 28.38
N ILE A 196 -7.67 18.44 27.31
CA ILE A 196 -7.64 19.90 27.28
C ILE A 196 -8.80 20.37 28.16
N ASN A 197 -8.49 20.72 29.40
CA ASN A 197 -9.43 21.50 30.19
C ASN A 197 -9.51 22.90 29.55
N ARG A 198 -10.65 23.19 28.90
CA ARG A 198 -11.04 24.55 28.52
C ARG A 198 -11.78 25.17 29.68
#